data_e0fff37f6c99d19940371258cbd63b21
#
_entry.id   e0fff37f6c99d19940371258cbd63b21
#
_cell.length_a   1.000
_cell.length_b   1.000
_cell.length_c   1.000
_cell.angle_alpha   90.00
_cell.angle_beta   90.00
_cell.angle_gamma   90.00
#
_symmetry.space_group_name_H-M   'P 1'
#
loop_
_entity.id
_entity.type
_entity.pdbx_description
1 polymer ?
#
loop_
_entity_poly.entity_id
_entity_poly.type
_entity_poly.pdbx_seq_one_letter_code
_entity_poly.pdbx_strand_id
1 'polypeptide(L)'
;DHFVCASHLCIVFEVLNVNLYELLRQNGFRGLHLKLVKKFTQQLLRSLKVLRSSNIIHCDLKPENILVKSLESGEIKLIDFGSACFENRTVYQYIQSRFYRYVLRVSQIQTLFAHTRR
;
A
#
# COMPACT_ATOMS: atom_id res chain seq x y z
N ASP A 1 4.15 15.21 10.90
CA ASP A 1 5.07 16.30 11.26
C ASP A 1 6.51 15.88 10.98
N HIS A 2 7.46 16.84 10.99
CA HIS A 2 8.88 16.52 10.85
C HIS A 2 9.73 17.57 11.57
N PHE A 3 10.92 17.18 11.96
CA PHE A 3 11.93 18.06 12.56
C PHE A 3 13.34 17.53 12.31
N VAL A 4 14.35 18.37 12.52
CA VAL A 4 15.76 17.95 12.43
C VAL A 4 16.34 17.88 13.84
N CYS A 5 16.97 16.76 14.20
CA CYS A 5 17.65 16.55 15.46
C CYS A 5 19.01 15.91 15.19
N ALA A 6 20.07 16.48 15.72
CA ALA A 6 21.46 16.02 15.55
C ALA A 6 21.81 15.69 14.07
N SER A 7 21.45 16.60 13.17
CA SER A 7 21.63 16.44 11.70
C SER A 7 20.86 15.29 11.04
N HIS A 8 19.87 14.71 11.73
CA HIS A 8 18.97 13.69 11.19
C HIS A 8 17.58 14.26 10.97
N LEU A 9 16.99 13.94 9.81
CA LEU A 9 15.58 14.21 9.57
C LEU A 9 14.73 13.20 10.34
N CYS A 10 13.93 13.71 11.27
CA CYS A 10 12.96 12.93 12.04
C CYS A 10 11.56 13.19 11.48
N ILE A 11 10.81 12.13 11.21
CA ILE A 11 9.43 12.22 10.71
C ILE A 11 8.51 11.62 11.77
N VAL A 12 7.48 12.36 12.16
CA VAL A 12 6.49 11.95 13.15
C VAL A 12 5.25 11.44 12.44
N PHE A 13 4.92 10.19 12.69
CA PHE A 13 3.71 9.53 12.18
C PHE A 13 2.72 9.27 13.33
N GLU A 14 1.47 9.05 12.98
CA GLU A 14 0.50 8.48 13.91
C GLU A 14 0.91 7.04 14.28
N VAL A 15 0.62 6.65 15.51
CA VAL A 15 0.82 5.26 15.95
C VAL A 15 -0.33 4.42 15.40
N LEU A 16 0.02 3.40 14.64
CA LEU A 16 -0.91 2.42 14.09
C LEU A 16 -0.69 1.06 14.77
N ASN A 17 -1.63 0.16 14.62
CA ASN A 17 -1.57 -1.20 15.14
C ASN A 17 -0.78 -2.11 14.16
N VAL A 18 -0.98 -3.41 14.22
CA VAL A 18 -0.32 -4.42 13.40
C VAL A 18 -0.61 -4.24 11.90
N ASN A 19 0.31 -4.68 11.04
CA ASN A 19 0.05 -4.79 9.61
C ASN A 19 -0.74 -6.07 9.29
N LEU A 20 -1.25 -6.18 8.05
CA LEU A 20 -2.07 -7.33 7.66
C LEU A 20 -1.27 -8.64 7.64
N TYR A 21 0.04 -8.61 7.39
CA TYR A 21 0.87 -9.81 7.47
C TYR A 21 0.96 -10.32 8.91
N GLU A 22 1.25 -9.43 9.86
CA GLU A 22 1.29 -9.78 11.28
C GLU A 22 -0.07 -10.26 11.80
N LEU A 23 -1.16 -9.64 11.36
CA LEU A 23 -2.51 -10.07 11.69
C LEU A 23 -2.77 -11.51 11.21
N LEU A 24 -2.37 -11.85 9.99
CA LEU A 24 -2.47 -13.21 9.45
C LEU A 24 -1.57 -14.19 10.21
N ARG A 25 -0.34 -13.78 10.54
CA ARG A 25 0.61 -14.59 11.29
C ARG A 25 0.08 -14.92 12.69
N GLN A 26 -0.47 -13.94 13.40
CA GLN A 26 -1.03 -14.11 14.76
C GLN A 26 -2.20 -15.10 14.78
N ASN A 27 -2.97 -15.22 13.70
CA ASN A 27 -4.05 -16.20 13.61
C ASN A 27 -3.61 -17.53 12.94
N GLY A 28 -2.30 -17.75 12.79
CA GLY A 28 -1.73 -18.98 12.22
C GLY A 28 -2.02 -19.14 10.73
N PHE A 29 -2.16 -18.05 9.98
CA PHE A 29 -2.49 -18.03 8.54
C PHE A 29 -3.79 -18.77 8.16
N ARG A 30 -4.72 -18.89 9.10
CA ARG A 30 -6.04 -19.54 8.87
C ARG A 30 -6.97 -18.68 8.01
N GLY A 31 -6.51 -17.48 7.63
CA GLY A 31 -7.31 -16.50 6.90
C GLY A 31 -8.12 -15.59 7.82
N LEU A 32 -8.84 -14.67 7.22
CA LEU A 32 -9.67 -13.69 7.93
C LEU A 32 -11.14 -13.90 7.58
N HIS A 33 -12.02 -13.54 8.51
CA HIS A 33 -13.45 -13.62 8.25
C HIS A 33 -13.85 -12.76 7.04
N LEU A 34 -14.70 -13.28 6.15
CA LEU A 34 -15.07 -12.62 4.87
C LEU A 34 -15.58 -11.19 5.05
N LYS A 35 -16.33 -10.90 6.12
CA LYS A 35 -16.79 -9.52 6.41
C LYS A 35 -15.61 -8.57 6.59
N LEU A 36 -14.55 -9.02 7.26
CA LEU A 36 -13.34 -8.23 7.48
C LEU A 36 -12.55 -8.06 6.19
N VAL A 37 -12.38 -9.13 5.42
CA VAL A 37 -11.74 -9.08 4.09
C VAL A 37 -12.45 -8.07 3.20
N LYS A 38 -13.79 -8.15 3.11
CA LYS A 38 -14.60 -7.18 2.34
C LYS A 38 -14.35 -5.74 2.80
N LYS A 39 -14.33 -5.51 4.13
CA LYS A 39 -14.09 -4.18 4.70
C LYS A 39 -12.71 -3.64 4.36
N PHE A 40 -11.67 -4.46 4.48
CA PHE A 40 -10.30 -4.08 4.11
C PHE A 40 -10.18 -3.79 2.62
N THR A 41 -10.73 -4.68 1.78
CA THR A 41 -10.71 -4.51 0.32
C THR A 41 -11.38 -3.22 -0.11
N GLN A 42 -12.54 -2.89 0.43
CA GLN A 42 -13.24 -1.64 0.12
C GLN A 42 -12.40 -0.40 0.47
N GLN A 43 -11.75 -0.39 1.63
CA GLN A 43 -10.90 0.71 2.05
C GLN A 43 -9.65 0.82 1.18
N LEU A 44 -9.01 -0.33 0.86
CA LEU A 44 -7.84 -0.36 -0.01
C LEU A 44 -8.19 0.19 -1.41
N LEU A 45 -9.30 -0.24 -1.99
CA LEU A 45 -9.75 0.27 -3.29
C LEU A 45 -10.02 1.78 -3.27
N ARG A 46 -10.57 2.32 -2.17
CA ARG A 46 -10.74 3.77 -1.99
C ARG A 46 -9.38 4.49 -1.94
N SER A 47 -8.42 3.95 -1.21
CA SER A 47 -7.05 4.49 -1.16
C SER A 47 -6.40 4.49 -2.54
N LEU A 48 -6.50 3.38 -3.29
CA LEU A 48 -5.97 3.28 -4.65
C LEU A 48 -6.66 4.24 -5.62
N LYS A 49 -7.95 4.50 -5.45
CA LYS A 49 -8.67 5.51 -6.24
C LYS A 49 -8.11 6.91 -6.00
N VAL A 50 -7.80 7.26 -4.74
CA VAL A 50 -7.16 8.54 -4.39
C VAL A 50 -5.77 8.65 -5.01
N LEU A 51 -4.94 7.60 -4.88
CA LEU A 51 -3.61 7.59 -5.49
C LEU A 51 -3.67 7.79 -7.01
N ARG A 52 -4.59 7.08 -7.67
CA ARG A 52 -4.81 7.24 -9.11
C ARG A 52 -5.21 8.68 -9.49
N SER A 53 -6.16 9.28 -8.76
CA SER A 53 -6.58 10.68 -9.04
C SER A 53 -5.46 11.69 -8.80
N SER A 54 -4.46 11.33 -8.00
CA SER A 54 -3.25 12.12 -7.73
C SER A 54 -2.08 11.76 -8.67
N ASN A 55 -2.28 10.86 -9.64
CA ASN A 55 -1.24 10.33 -10.53
C ASN A 55 -0.06 9.71 -9.77
N ILE A 56 -0.32 9.06 -8.62
CA ILE A 56 0.69 8.40 -7.79
C ILE A 56 0.58 6.88 -7.95
N ILE A 57 1.73 6.23 -8.19
CA ILE A 57 1.89 4.78 -8.18
C ILE A 57 2.66 4.42 -6.92
N HIS A 58 2.10 3.55 -6.09
CA HIS A 58 2.70 3.16 -4.81
C HIS A 58 3.99 2.36 -4.96
N CYS A 59 4.05 1.46 -5.93
CA CYS A 59 5.18 0.61 -6.29
C CYS A 59 5.61 -0.46 -5.26
N ASP A 60 5.01 -0.54 -4.07
CA ASP A 60 5.29 -1.60 -3.08
C ASP A 60 4.05 -2.00 -2.27
N LEU A 61 2.94 -2.29 -2.97
CA LEU A 61 1.72 -2.79 -2.34
C LEU A 61 1.92 -4.22 -1.84
N LYS A 62 1.79 -4.42 -0.54
CA LYS A 62 1.90 -5.72 0.13
C LYS A 62 1.20 -5.68 1.49
N PRO A 63 0.85 -6.83 2.08
CA PRO A 63 0.20 -6.88 3.39
C PRO A 63 0.98 -6.18 4.51
N GLU A 64 2.31 -6.17 4.44
CA GLU A 64 3.18 -5.48 5.39
C GLU A 64 3.01 -3.96 5.36
N ASN A 65 2.61 -3.39 4.23
CA ASN A 65 2.40 -1.96 4.03
C ASN A 65 0.94 -1.51 4.19
N ILE A 66 0.10 -2.39 4.74
CA ILE A 66 -1.29 -2.09 5.08
C ILE A 66 -1.46 -2.28 6.59
N LEU A 67 -1.53 -1.18 7.33
CA LEU A 67 -1.65 -1.21 8.79
C LEU A 67 -3.10 -1.09 9.22
N VAL A 68 -3.45 -1.85 10.24
CA VAL A 68 -4.72 -1.71 10.95
C VAL A 68 -4.60 -0.55 11.92
N LYS A 69 -5.49 0.41 11.86
CA LYS A 69 -5.55 1.52 12.81
C LYS A 69 -6.22 1.09 14.12
N SER A 70 -7.36 0.39 13.99
CA SER A 70 -8.10 -0.16 15.12
C SER A 70 -8.68 -1.53 14.73
N LEU A 71 -8.44 -2.53 15.58
CA LEU A 71 -9.01 -3.88 15.39
C LEU A 71 -10.53 -3.88 15.57
N GLU A 72 -11.06 -3.03 16.45
CA GLU A 72 -12.50 -2.91 16.70
C GLU A 72 -13.22 -2.32 15.48
N SER A 73 -12.72 -1.19 14.98
CA SER A 73 -13.32 -0.53 13.82
C SER A 73 -12.97 -1.21 12.49
N GLY A 74 -11.88 -2.02 12.43
CA GLY A 74 -11.35 -2.58 11.19
C GLY A 74 -10.97 -1.49 10.19
N GLU A 75 -10.52 -0.33 10.66
CA GLU A 75 -9.98 0.75 9.83
C GLU A 75 -8.54 0.43 9.47
N ILE A 76 -8.16 0.62 8.20
CA ILE A 76 -6.81 0.38 7.71
C ILE A 76 -6.22 1.64 7.07
N LYS A 77 -4.88 1.68 7.03
CA LYS A 77 -4.11 2.71 6.32
C LYS A 77 -3.03 2.07 5.46
N LEU A 78 -2.88 2.59 4.27
CA LEU A 78 -1.76 2.28 3.39
C LEU A 78 -0.58 3.15 3.79
N ILE A 79 0.60 2.53 3.95
CA ILE A 79 1.82 3.19 4.40
C ILE A 79 2.97 2.91 3.44
N ASP A 80 4.13 3.53 3.73
CA ASP A 80 5.40 3.34 3.03
C ASP A 80 5.37 3.73 1.55
N PHE A 81 5.39 5.03 1.33
CA PHE A 81 5.49 5.66 0.01
C PHE A 81 6.94 5.87 -0.44
N GLY A 82 7.93 5.25 0.23
CA GLY A 82 9.36 5.40 -0.09
C GLY A 82 9.73 4.95 -1.50
N SER A 83 8.96 4.03 -2.07
CA SER A 83 9.12 3.56 -3.46
C SER A 83 8.12 4.17 -4.44
N ALA A 84 7.24 5.07 -3.98
CA ALA A 84 6.20 5.64 -4.81
C ALA A 84 6.77 6.60 -5.87
N CYS A 85 6.10 6.68 -7.00
CA CYS A 85 6.44 7.61 -8.07
C CYS A 85 5.18 8.23 -8.70
N PHE A 86 5.36 9.33 -9.41
CA PHE A 86 4.30 9.89 -10.23
C PHE A 86 4.18 9.15 -11.57
N GLU A 87 2.96 8.93 -12.05
CA GLU A 87 2.67 8.20 -13.30
C GLU A 87 3.39 8.79 -14.52
N ASN A 88 3.62 10.10 -14.55
CA ASN A 88 4.28 10.82 -15.64
C ASN A 88 5.82 10.81 -15.55
N ARG A 89 6.40 10.19 -14.54
CA ARG A 89 7.85 10.03 -14.37
C ARG A 89 8.28 8.62 -14.74
N THR A 90 9.58 8.45 -15.02
CA THR A 90 10.16 7.14 -15.32
C THR A 90 9.90 6.17 -14.18
N VAL A 91 9.09 5.14 -14.46
CA VAL A 91 8.91 4.03 -13.51
C VAL A 91 10.16 3.15 -13.59
N TYR A 92 10.81 2.92 -12.47
CA TYR A 92 11.96 2.03 -12.42
C TYR A 92 11.55 0.61 -12.88
N GLN A 93 12.42 -0.05 -13.66
CA GLN A 93 12.15 -1.43 -14.12
C GLN A 93 12.04 -2.44 -12.98
N TYR A 94 12.61 -2.13 -11.82
CA TYR A 94 12.62 -2.96 -10.63
C TYR A 94 11.74 -2.35 -9.54
N ILE A 95 10.44 -2.58 -9.65
CA ILE A 95 9.43 -2.16 -8.66
C ILE A 95 8.78 -3.38 -8.01
N GLN A 96 8.13 -3.17 -6.89
CA GLN A 96 7.40 -4.17 -6.11
C GLN A 96 8.31 -5.16 -5.37
N SER A 97 7.94 -5.55 -4.17
CA SER A 97 8.61 -6.56 -3.37
C SER A 97 8.60 -7.93 -4.06
N ARG A 98 9.71 -8.69 -3.93
CA ARG A 98 9.99 -9.90 -4.70
C ARG A 98 8.81 -10.89 -4.76
N PHE A 99 8.18 -11.19 -3.63
CA PHE A 99 7.09 -12.16 -3.53
C PHE A 99 5.80 -11.69 -4.22
N TYR A 100 5.59 -10.39 -4.39
CA TYR A 100 4.39 -9.78 -4.96
C TYR A 100 4.57 -9.31 -6.40
N ARG A 101 5.80 -9.39 -6.92
CA ARG A 101 6.15 -8.94 -8.29
C ARG A 101 5.55 -9.81 -9.38
N TYR A 102 5.26 -11.05 -9.10
CA TYR A 102 4.84 -12.05 -10.11
C TYR A 102 3.46 -11.77 -10.71
N VAL A 103 2.60 -11.05 -10.00
CA VAL A 103 1.21 -10.80 -10.42
C VAL A 103 1.09 -9.64 -11.42
N LEU A 104 2.09 -8.75 -11.46
CA LEU A 104 2.04 -7.55 -12.31
C LEU A 104 3.38 -7.36 -13.04
N ARG A 105 3.49 -7.87 -14.26
CA ARG A 105 4.57 -7.44 -15.15
C ARG A 105 4.42 -5.94 -15.42
N VAL A 106 5.50 -5.18 -15.29
CA VAL A 106 5.53 -3.71 -15.50
C VAL A 106 4.93 -3.31 -16.85
N SER A 107 5.11 -4.15 -17.89
CA SER A 107 4.49 -3.97 -19.21
C SER A 107 2.96 -4.05 -19.20
N GLN A 108 2.36 -4.80 -18.26
CA GLN A 108 0.90 -4.89 -18.14
C GLN A 108 0.31 -3.71 -17.36
N ILE A 109 1.06 -3.14 -16.42
CA ILE A 109 0.65 -1.91 -15.72
C ILE A 109 0.60 -0.75 -16.72
N GLN A 110 1.61 -0.60 -17.58
CA GLN A 110 1.61 0.43 -18.62
C GLN A 110 0.46 0.24 -19.62
N THR A 111 0.13 -1.00 -19.98
CA THR A 111 -0.96 -1.30 -20.92
C THR A 111 -2.34 -1.09 -20.29
N LEU A 112 -2.54 -1.44 -19.02
CA LEU A 112 -3.79 -1.17 -18.30
C LEU A 112 -4.07 0.34 -18.16
N PHE A 113 -3.03 1.15 -17.92
CA PHE A 113 -3.18 2.60 -17.82
C PHE A 113 -3.29 3.30 -19.18
N ALA A 114 -2.70 2.75 -20.24
CA ALA A 114 -2.80 3.31 -21.60
C ALA A 114 -4.18 3.08 -22.25
N HIS A 115 -4.87 1.98 -21.93
CA HIS A 115 -6.18 1.65 -22.52
C HIS A 115 -7.38 2.36 -21.87
N THR A 116 -7.21 3.05 -20.75
CA THR A 116 -8.28 3.80 -20.08
C THR A 116 -8.31 5.29 -20.43
N ARG A 117 -7.57 5.71 -21.46
CA ARG A 117 -7.60 7.08 -22.01
C ARG A 117 -8.40 7.19 -23.32
N ARG A 118 -9.44 6.36 -23.51
CA ARG A 118 -10.44 6.59 -24.57
C ARG A 118 -11.80 6.79 -23.97
#